data_de349803477561bcf284e4b131f9e799
#
_entry.id   de349803477561bcf284e4b131f9e799
#
_cell.length_a   1.000
_cell.length_b   1.000
_cell.length_c   1.000
_cell.angle_alpha   90.00
_cell.angle_beta   90.00
_cell.angle_gamma   90.00
#
_symmetry.space_group_name_H-M   'P 1'
#
loop_
_entity.id
_entity.type
_entity.pdbx_description
1 polymer ?
#
loop_
_entity_poly.entity_id
_entity_poly.type
_entity_poly.pdbx_seq_one_letter_code
_entity_poly.pdbx_strand_id
1 'polypeptide(L)'
;MFSAFLIKYAEIGVKGKNKYLFEEALVQQIKYALKRCEGEFKVTRTDGRIYVHALSDFDFDETVDNLKTVFGISGICPVIHVEDEGYEKLAEKLVEYVDKVYEDKNITFKVHARRARKNYPMNSMELNMELGGAVLDAFPEMKVDVHHPEVMLYVEIREKIYIYSIEIPGPGGMPVGSL
;
A
#
# COMPACT_ATOMS: atom_id res chain seq x y z
N MET A 1 9.73 -10.22 1.55
CA MET A 1 8.66 -9.74 2.43
C MET A 1 7.53 -9.06 1.67
N PHE A 2 7.81 -7.93 0.98
CA PHE A 2 6.78 -7.25 0.18
C PHE A 2 6.43 -8.06 -1.06
N SER A 3 5.15 -8.05 -1.44
CA SER A 3 4.64 -8.81 -2.57
C SER A 3 3.88 -7.96 -3.58
N ALA A 4 3.70 -6.67 -3.28
CA ALA A 4 3.01 -5.76 -4.16
C ALA A 4 3.41 -4.31 -3.87
N PHE A 5 2.96 -3.42 -4.75
CA PHE A 5 3.10 -1.97 -4.56
C PHE A 5 1.75 -1.30 -4.83
N LEU A 6 1.32 -0.44 -3.92
CA LEU A 6 0.22 0.48 -4.19
C LEU A 6 0.81 1.72 -4.84
N ILE A 7 0.29 2.08 -5.99
CA ILE A 7 0.76 3.25 -6.73
C ILE A 7 -0.20 4.41 -6.49
N LYS A 8 0.34 5.48 -5.93
CA LYS A 8 -0.40 6.73 -5.74
C LYS A 8 -0.09 7.71 -6.87
N TYR A 9 -1.10 8.45 -7.31
CA TYR A 9 -0.96 9.43 -8.38
C TYR A 9 -1.83 10.65 -8.08
N ALA A 10 -1.45 11.79 -8.63
CA ALA A 10 -2.18 13.02 -8.44
C ALA A 10 -3.47 13.02 -9.26
N GLU A 11 -4.60 13.27 -8.61
CA GLU A 11 -5.91 13.31 -9.27
C GLU A 11 -6.38 14.75 -9.57
N ILE A 12 -5.54 15.72 -9.35
CA ILE A 12 -5.91 17.14 -9.44
C ILE A 12 -6.37 17.49 -10.86
N GLY A 13 -7.62 17.95 -10.98
CA GLY A 13 -8.20 18.38 -12.25
C GLY A 13 -8.59 17.26 -13.21
N VAL A 14 -8.43 16.00 -12.81
CA VAL A 14 -8.75 14.84 -13.66
C VAL A 14 -10.06 14.23 -13.20
N LYS A 15 -11.08 14.24 -14.08
CA LYS A 15 -12.43 13.71 -13.79
C LYS A 15 -13.01 12.99 -15.00
N GLY A 16 -13.91 12.03 -14.75
CA GLY A 16 -14.66 11.33 -15.78
C GLY A 16 -13.78 10.59 -16.77
N LYS A 17 -14.00 10.85 -18.07
CA LYS A 17 -13.21 10.21 -19.14
C LYS A 17 -11.74 10.56 -19.07
N ASN A 18 -11.41 11.77 -18.63
CA ASN A 18 -10.03 12.21 -18.48
C ASN A 18 -9.32 11.41 -17.40
N LYS A 19 -10.02 11.09 -16.31
CA LYS A 19 -9.47 10.24 -15.26
C LYS A 19 -9.16 8.85 -15.79
N TYR A 20 -10.07 8.26 -16.57
CA TYR A 20 -9.86 6.95 -17.18
C TYR A 20 -8.64 6.96 -18.11
N LEU A 21 -8.53 7.97 -18.99
CA LEU A 21 -7.40 8.10 -19.89
C LEU A 21 -6.08 8.29 -19.15
N PHE A 22 -6.11 9.07 -18.07
CA PHE A 22 -4.95 9.26 -17.20
C PHE A 22 -4.50 7.92 -16.59
N GLU A 23 -5.43 7.19 -15.97
CA GLU A 23 -5.13 5.91 -15.34
C GLU A 23 -4.65 4.89 -16.36
N GLU A 24 -5.28 4.84 -17.53
CA GLU A 24 -4.89 3.93 -18.61
C GLU A 24 -3.47 4.20 -19.09
N ALA A 25 -3.15 5.48 -19.33
CA ALA A 25 -1.80 5.87 -19.73
C ALA A 25 -0.78 5.51 -18.65
N LEU A 26 -1.12 5.75 -17.38
CA LEU A 26 -0.26 5.43 -16.26
C LEU A 26 -0.01 3.93 -16.15
N VAL A 27 -1.06 3.12 -16.28
CA VAL A 27 -0.94 1.64 -16.26
C VAL A 27 0.00 1.17 -17.38
N GLN A 28 -0.14 1.71 -18.58
CA GLN A 28 0.71 1.33 -19.70
C GLN A 28 2.18 1.69 -19.45
N GLN A 29 2.45 2.88 -18.89
CA GLN A 29 3.81 3.30 -18.58
C GLN A 29 4.41 2.45 -17.45
N ILE A 30 3.61 2.08 -16.46
CA ILE A 30 4.04 1.18 -15.39
C ILE A 30 4.42 -0.18 -15.98
N LYS A 31 3.56 -0.76 -16.81
CA LYS A 31 3.85 -2.05 -17.48
C LYS A 31 5.14 -1.99 -18.29
N TYR A 32 5.34 -0.89 -19.00
CA TYR A 32 6.56 -0.69 -19.80
C TYR A 32 7.80 -0.65 -18.91
N ALA A 33 7.75 0.11 -17.81
CA ALA A 33 8.86 0.19 -16.87
C ALA A 33 9.19 -1.17 -16.24
N LEU A 34 8.16 -1.97 -15.90
CA LEU A 34 8.34 -3.27 -15.28
C LEU A 34 8.98 -4.31 -16.21
N LYS A 35 8.86 -4.13 -17.52
CA LYS A 35 9.53 -5.03 -18.48
C LYS A 35 11.05 -5.02 -18.37
N ARG A 36 11.61 -3.96 -17.79
CA ARG A 36 13.07 -3.84 -17.59
C ARG A 36 13.53 -4.43 -16.26
N CYS A 37 12.60 -4.93 -15.47
CA CYS A 37 12.87 -5.49 -14.15
C CYS A 37 12.88 -7.01 -14.20
N GLU A 38 13.70 -7.62 -13.32
CA GLU A 38 13.62 -9.04 -13.04
C GLU A 38 12.27 -9.36 -12.42
N GLY A 39 11.65 -10.45 -12.88
CA GLY A 39 10.41 -10.94 -12.30
C GLY A 39 9.19 -10.69 -13.18
N GLU A 40 8.09 -11.27 -12.76
CA GLU A 40 6.80 -11.13 -13.44
C GLU A 40 5.85 -10.36 -12.55
N PHE A 41 5.09 -9.47 -13.17
CA PHE A 41 4.18 -8.56 -12.45
C PHE A 41 2.82 -8.51 -13.11
N LYS A 42 1.80 -8.28 -12.29
CA LYS A 42 0.44 -8.00 -12.76
C LYS A 42 0.06 -6.61 -12.26
N VAL A 43 -0.37 -5.76 -13.16
CA VAL A 43 -0.85 -4.42 -12.83
C VAL A 43 -2.37 -4.43 -12.86
N THR A 44 -3.00 -4.06 -11.75
CA THR A 44 -4.45 -4.01 -11.63
C THR A 44 -4.93 -2.61 -11.27
N ARG A 45 -6.14 -2.33 -11.68
CA ARG A 45 -6.82 -1.08 -11.36
C ARG A 45 -8.16 -1.46 -10.73
N THR A 46 -8.29 -1.19 -9.43
CA THR A 46 -9.44 -1.61 -8.63
C THR A 46 -9.80 -0.53 -7.63
N ASP A 47 -11.09 -0.17 -7.52
CA ASP A 47 -11.58 0.82 -6.56
C ASP A 47 -10.84 2.17 -6.63
N GLY A 48 -10.50 2.62 -7.84
CA GLY A 48 -9.77 3.87 -8.04
C GLY A 48 -8.31 3.81 -7.62
N ARG A 49 -7.75 2.63 -7.46
CA ARG A 49 -6.35 2.39 -7.08
C ARG A 49 -5.63 1.55 -8.11
N ILE A 50 -4.34 1.77 -8.22
CA ILE A 50 -3.46 0.96 -9.08
C ILE A 50 -2.53 0.16 -8.18
N TYR A 51 -2.47 -1.15 -8.44
CA TYR A 51 -1.56 -2.06 -7.74
C TYR A 51 -0.64 -2.76 -8.72
N VAL A 52 0.59 -2.94 -8.30
CA VAL A 52 1.58 -3.79 -8.99
C VAL A 52 1.76 -5.02 -8.11
N HIS A 53 1.36 -6.19 -8.60
CA HIS A 53 1.50 -7.44 -7.86
C HIS A 53 2.66 -8.24 -8.42
N ALA A 54 3.55 -8.71 -7.56
CA ALA A 54 4.62 -9.62 -7.94
C ALA A 54 4.04 -11.02 -8.12
N LEU A 55 4.28 -11.62 -9.27
CA LEU A 55 3.86 -13.00 -9.58
C LEU A 55 5.02 -13.99 -9.43
N SER A 56 6.23 -13.49 -9.24
CA SER A 56 7.44 -14.28 -9.06
C SER A 56 8.40 -13.54 -8.14
N ASP A 57 9.57 -14.12 -7.90
CA ASP A 57 10.65 -13.40 -7.23
C ASP A 57 11.04 -12.18 -8.05
N PHE A 58 11.43 -11.12 -7.39
CA PHE A 58 11.81 -9.87 -8.02
C PHE A 58 12.84 -9.14 -7.17
N ASP A 59 13.57 -8.22 -7.79
CA ASP A 59 14.50 -7.34 -7.09
C ASP A 59 13.74 -6.09 -6.64
N PHE A 60 13.64 -5.89 -5.34
CA PHE A 60 12.88 -4.77 -4.76
C PHE A 60 13.44 -3.41 -5.21
N ASP A 61 14.75 -3.21 -5.05
CA ASP A 61 15.38 -1.92 -5.35
C ASP A 61 15.30 -1.59 -6.83
N GLU A 62 15.56 -2.57 -7.70
CA GLU A 62 15.45 -2.40 -9.15
C GLU A 62 14.02 -2.03 -9.53
N THR A 63 13.02 -2.72 -8.97
CA THR A 63 11.62 -2.46 -9.28
C THR A 63 11.21 -1.06 -8.85
N VAL A 64 11.57 -0.65 -7.63
CA VAL A 64 11.28 0.69 -7.13
C VAL A 64 11.97 1.75 -8.01
N ASP A 65 13.24 1.55 -8.34
CA ASP A 65 13.99 2.49 -9.17
C ASP A 65 13.33 2.67 -10.55
N ASN A 66 12.86 1.60 -11.15
CA ASN A 66 12.15 1.69 -12.42
C ASN A 66 10.78 2.37 -12.28
N LEU A 67 10.02 2.08 -11.23
CA LEU A 67 8.75 2.75 -10.97
C LEU A 67 8.93 4.25 -10.72
N LYS A 68 10.05 4.66 -10.12
CA LYS A 68 10.37 6.07 -9.89
C LYS A 68 10.64 6.85 -11.16
N THR A 69 10.80 6.20 -12.31
CA THR A 69 10.97 6.88 -13.60
C THR A 69 9.66 7.18 -14.30
N VAL A 70 8.54 6.68 -13.79
CA VAL A 70 7.22 6.82 -14.43
C VAL A 70 6.57 8.13 -13.99
N PHE A 71 6.42 9.06 -14.94
CA PHE A 71 5.71 10.31 -14.70
C PHE A 71 4.23 10.04 -14.44
N GLY A 72 3.67 10.72 -13.46
CA GLY A 72 2.30 10.49 -12.98
C GLY A 72 2.26 9.78 -11.63
N ILE A 73 3.30 9.06 -11.26
CA ILE A 73 3.39 8.43 -9.94
C ILE A 73 3.82 9.46 -8.91
N SER A 74 2.99 9.70 -7.89
CA SER A 74 3.34 10.56 -6.77
C SER A 74 3.92 9.77 -5.59
N GLY A 75 3.55 8.51 -5.44
CA GLY A 75 4.03 7.66 -4.36
C GLY A 75 3.99 6.19 -4.69
N ILE A 76 4.91 5.46 -4.12
CA ILE A 76 5.03 4.01 -4.27
C ILE A 76 5.02 3.42 -2.87
N CYS A 77 3.99 2.65 -2.53
CA CYS A 77 3.84 2.05 -1.21
C CYS A 77 4.05 0.55 -1.29
N PRO A 78 5.14 0.03 -0.73
CA PRO A 78 5.33 -1.42 -0.65
C PRO A 78 4.25 -2.06 0.23
N VAL A 79 3.68 -3.17 -0.23
CA VAL A 79 2.54 -3.83 0.39
C VAL A 79 2.87 -5.28 0.67
N ILE A 80 2.41 -5.80 1.83
CA ILE A 80 2.36 -7.23 2.06
C ILE A 80 0.91 -7.71 1.91
N HIS A 81 0.75 -8.90 1.33
CA HIS A 81 -0.53 -9.60 1.28
C HIS A 81 -0.63 -10.59 2.42
N VAL A 82 -1.76 -10.61 3.09
CA VAL A 82 -2.07 -11.55 4.18
C VAL A 82 -3.38 -12.25 3.83
N GLU A 83 -3.40 -13.57 3.99
CA GLU A 83 -4.63 -14.31 3.81
C GLU A 83 -5.60 -13.98 4.96
N ASP A 84 -6.89 -13.97 4.66
CA ASP A 84 -7.93 -13.74 5.67
C ASP A 84 -8.16 -15.05 6.44
N GLU A 85 -7.50 -15.16 7.57
CA GLU A 85 -7.60 -16.30 8.49
C GLU A 85 -8.17 -15.86 9.85
N GLY A 86 -8.92 -14.76 9.85
CA GLY A 86 -9.53 -14.19 11.04
C GLY A 86 -8.70 -13.10 11.68
N TYR A 87 -9.34 -12.40 12.64
CA TYR A 87 -8.74 -11.23 13.30
C TYR A 87 -7.42 -11.58 14.00
N GLU A 88 -7.37 -12.70 14.72
CA GLU A 88 -6.18 -13.03 15.51
C GLU A 88 -4.94 -13.22 14.66
N LYS A 89 -5.11 -13.83 13.49
CA LYS A 89 -4.03 -13.97 12.52
C LYS A 89 -3.64 -12.63 11.92
N LEU A 90 -4.62 -11.77 11.67
CA LEU A 90 -4.34 -10.43 11.17
C LEU A 90 -3.53 -9.62 12.18
N ALA A 91 -3.90 -9.69 13.46
CA ALA A 91 -3.17 -9.00 14.53
C ALA A 91 -1.72 -9.50 14.62
N GLU A 92 -1.50 -10.83 14.57
CA GLU A 92 -0.16 -11.41 14.54
C GLU A 92 0.66 -10.89 13.34
N LYS A 93 0.04 -10.83 12.16
CA LYS A 93 0.72 -10.38 10.96
C LYS A 93 1.05 -8.90 10.99
N LEU A 94 0.18 -8.08 11.57
CA LEU A 94 0.45 -6.66 11.74
C LEU A 94 1.61 -6.44 12.71
N VAL A 95 1.63 -7.15 13.83
CA VAL A 95 2.73 -7.08 14.79
C VAL A 95 4.04 -7.52 14.14
N GLU A 96 4.02 -8.62 13.38
CA GLU A 96 5.19 -9.09 12.63
C GLU A 96 5.68 -8.05 11.63
N TYR A 97 4.75 -7.40 10.92
CA TYR A 97 5.08 -6.31 9.99
C TYR A 97 5.81 -5.17 10.70
N VAL A 98 5.24 -4.69 11.81
CA VAL A 98 5.85 -3.60 12.58
C VAL A 98 7.24 -3.99 13.07
N ASP A 99 7.38 -5.21 13.57
CA ASP A 99 8.66 -5.70 14.08
C ASP A 99 9.75 -5.69 13.00
N LYS A 100 9.41 -6.14 11.80
CA LYS A 100 10.36 -6.23 10.69
C LYS A 100 10.66 -4.90 10.02
N VAL A 101 9.68 -4.01 9.93
CA VAL A 101 9.82 -2.76 9.18
C VAL A 101 10.43 -1.64 10.02
N TYR A 102 10.10 -1.61 11.31
CA TYR A 102 10.54 -0.54 12.21
C TYR A 102 11.45 -1.09 13.30
N GLU A 103 12.75 -0.84 13.17
CA GLU A 103 13.73 -1.25 14.18
C GLU A 103 13.52 -0.47 15.48
N ASP A 104 13.40 0.85 15.39
CA ASP A 104 13.11 1.71 16.53
C ASP A 104 11.60 1.70 16.82
N LYS A 105 11.23 1.24 18.01
CA LYS A 105 9.83 1.18 18.45
C LYS A 105 9.38 2.42 19.22
N ASN A 106 10.29 3.36 19.49
CA ASN A 106 9.92 4.62 20.17
C ASN A 106 9.37 5.61 19.15
N ILE A 107 8.24 5.26 18.58
CA ILE A 107 7.56 6.03 17.52
C ILE A 107 6.08 6.12 17.82
N THR A 108 5.44 7.15 17.28
CA THR A 108 3.99 7.29 17.33
C THR A 108 3.36 6.69 16.08
N PHE A 109 2.17 6.15 16.23
CA PHE A 109 1.49 5.50 15.13
C PHE A 109 -0.03 5.62 15.23
N LYS A 110 -0.69 5.29 14.13
CA LYS A 110 -2.13 5.13 14.07
C LYS A 110 -2.43 3.99 13.10
N VAL A 111 -3.43 3.17 13.43
CA VAL A 111 -3.96 2.18 12.50
C VAL A 111 -5.10 2.81 11.72
N HIS A 112 -5.08 2.65 10.40
CA HIS A 112 -6.17 3.07 9.54
C HIS A 112 -6.63 1.86 8.72
N ALA A 113 -7.72 1.25 9.15
CA ALA A 113 -8.32 0.12 8.48
C ALA A 113 -9.36 0.59 7.47
N ARG A 114 -9.42 -0.08 6.32
CA ARG A 114 -10.42 0.16 5.29
C ARG A 114 -11.01 -1.18 4.86
N ARG A 115 -12.34 -1.28 4.85
CA ARG A 115 -13.03 -2.47 4.35
C ARG A 115 -13.51 -2.21 2.94
N ALA A 116 -12.71 -2.59 1.94
CA ALA A 116 -13.16 -2.62 0.56
C ALA A 116 -14.12 -3.79 0.33
N ARG A 117 -13.97 -4.85 1.13
CA ARG A 117 -14.88 -6.00 1.19
C ARG A 117 -15.70 -5.90 2.49
N LYS A 118 -17.01 -5.76 2.38
CA LYS A 118 -17.89 -5.42 3.53
C LYS A 118 -18.35 -6.61 4.38
N ASN A 119 -18.03 -7.82 4.00
CA ASN A 119 -18.45 -9.02 4.74
C ASN A 119 -17.48 -9.43 5.86
N TYR A 120 -16.51 -8.59 6.19
CA TYR A 120 -15.62 -8.83 7.31
C TYR A 120 -16.38 -8.60 8.63
N PRO A 121 -16.19 -9.47 9.66
CA PRO A 121 -16.98 -9.39 10.90
C PRO A 121 -16.85 -8.10 11.69
N MET A 122 -15.67 -7.45 11.64
CA MET A 122 -15.40 -6.22 12.37
C MET A 122 -15.49 -5.02 11.44
N ASN A 123 -16.02 -3.90 11.93
CA ASN A 123 -16.01 -2.65 11.17
C ASN A 123 -14.64 -1.96 11.29
N SER A 124 -14.45 -0.90 10.50
CA SER A 124 -13.16 -0.20 10.45
C SER A 124 -12.75 0.42 11.78
N MET A 125 -13.71 0.95 12.54
CA MET A 125 -13.42 1.55 13.85
C MET A 125 -12.99 0.50 14.87
N GLU A 126 -13.66 -0.64 14.89
CA GLU A 126 -13.29 -1.76 15.75
C GLU A 126 -11.90 -2.28 15.39
N LEU A 127 -11.61 -2.42 14.08
CA LEU A 127 -10.29 -2.84 13.61
C LEU A 127 -9.20 -1.86 14.03
N ASN A 128 -9.45 -0.56 13.89
CA ASN A 128 -8.48 0.46 14.30
C ASN A 128 -8.14 0.32 15.79
N MET A 129 -9.15 0.14 16.63
CA MET A 129 -8.98 0.04 18.08
C MET A 129 -8.28 -1.27 18.46
N GLU A 130 -8.77 -2.39 17.96
CA GLU A 130 -8.25 -3.71 18.34
C GLU A 130 -6.83 -3.94 17.81
N LEU A 131 -6.57 -3.57 16.57
CA LEU A 131 -5.23 -3.71 15.99
C LEU A 131 -4.23 -2.75 16.63
N GLY A 132 -4.69 -1.51 16.95
CA GLY A 132 -3.87 -0.56 17.70
C GLY A 132 -3.47 -1.12 19.06
N GLY A 133 -4.43 -1.75 19.76
CA GLY A 133 -4.18 -2.41 21.04
C GLY A 133 -3.18 -3.56 20.91
N ALA A 134 -3.29 -4.37 19.88
CA ALA A 134 -2.36 -5.48 19.64
C ALA A 134 -0.93 -4.98 19.43
N VAL A 135 -0.76 -3.89 18.69
CA VAL A 135 0.57 -3.29 18.47
C VAL A 135 1.14 -2.73 19.79
N LEU A 136 0.30 -2.05 20.58
CA LEU A 136 0.72 -1.52 21.88
C LEU A 136 1.12 -2.63 22.86
N ASP A 137 0.37 -3.73 22.87
CA ASP A 137 0.68 -4.86 23.74
C ASP A 137 2.02 -5.49 23.38
N ALA A 138 2.31 -5.58 22.08
CA ALA A 138 3.57 -6.16 21.60
C ALA A 138 4.75 -5.22 21.81
N PHE A 139 4.54 -3.91 21.65
CA PHE A 139 5.61 -2.90 21.72
C PHE A 139 5.19 -1.76 22.66
N PRO A 140 5.41 -1.92 23.98
CA PRO A 140 4.96 -0.93 24.98
C PRO A 140 5.58 0.47 24.81
N GLU A 141 6.73 0.59 24.12
CA GLU A 141 7.35 1.89 23.85
C GLU A 141 6.64 2.68 22.76
N MET A 142 5.82 2.04 21.93
CA MET A 142 5.05 2.73 20.90
C MET A 142 3.87 3.48 21.52
N LYS A 143 3.46 4.58 20.91
CA LYS A 143 2.33 5.40 21.36
C LYS A 143 1.40 5.69 20.20
N VAL A 144 0.10 5.70 20.49
CA VAL A 144 -0.92 6.11 19.49
C VAL A 144 -1.00 7.63 19.46
N ASP A 145 -0.94 8.19 18.25
CA ASP A 145 -1.21 9.60 18.00
C ASP A 145 -2.18 9.70 16.84
N VAL A 146 -3.44 10.06 17.13
CA VAL A 146 -4.50 10.08 16.12
C VAL A 146 -4.43 11.29 15.19
N HIS A 147 -3.71 12.34 15.59
CA HIS A 147 -3.66 13.60 14.84
C HIS A 147 -2.39 13.73 13.98
N HIS A 148 -1.23 13.37 14.52
CA HIS A 148 0.07 13.55 13.88
C HIS A 148 0.96 12.33 14.09
N PRO A 149 0.53 11.12 13.67
CA PRO A 149 1.37 9.94 13.84
C PRO A 149 2.59 10.01 12.94
N GLU A 150 3.72 9.54 13.46
CA GLU A 150 4.94 9.36 12.66
C GLU A 150 4.74 8.24 11.64
N VAL A 151 3.96 7.21 12.01
CA VAL A 151 3.69 6.06 11.15
C VAL A 151 2.19 5.84 11.05
N MET A 152 1.67 5.76 9.83
CA MET A 152 0.29 5.35 9.57
C MET A 152 0.31 3.90 9.11
N LEU A 153 -0.24 3.00 9.92
CA LEU A 153 -0.36 1.59 9.57
C LEU A 153 -1.68 1.39 8.83
N TYR A 154 -1.61 1.19 7.52
CA TYR A 154 -2.79 0.92 6.70
C TYR A 154 -3.07 -0.57 6.63
N VAL A 155 -4.32 -0.93 6.85
CA VAL A 155 -4.81 -2.31 6.74
C VAL A 155 -6.04 -2.28 5.86
N GLU A 156 -5.96 -2.88 4.67
CA GLU A 156 -7.09 -2.90 3.75
C GLU A 156 -7.62 -4.31 3.59
N ILE A 157 -8.90 -4.47 3.94
CA ILE A 157 -9.62 -5.74 3.79
C ILE A 157 -10.20 -5.78 2.37
N ARG A 158 -9.53 -6.52 1.51
CA ARG A 158 -9.95 -6.78 0.13
C ARG A 158 -10.19 -8.28 -0.02
N GLU A 159 -10.00 -8.83 -1.20
CA GLU A 159 -10.01 -10.27 -1.41
C GLU A 159 -8.96 -10.95 -0.51
N LYS A 160 -7.77 -10.37 -0.48
CA LYS A 160 -6.76 -10.61 0.56
C LYS A 160 -6.70 -9.38 1.45
N ILE A 161 -5.91 -9.44 2.50
CA ILE A 161 -5.68 -8.29 3.37
C ILE A 161 -4.33 -7.68 3.01
N TYR A 162 -4.30 -6.36 2.83
CA TYR A 162 -3.11 -5.61 2.44
C TYR A 162 -2.64 -4.78 3.63
N ILE A 163 -1.34 -4.86 3.95
CA ILE A 163 -0.72 -4.04 4.99
C ILE A 163 0.40 -3.23 4.37
N TYR A 164 0.40 -1.93 4.64
CA TYR A 164 1.47 -1.04 4.19
C TYR A 164 1.55 0.20 5.09
N SER A 165 2.68 0.89 5.09
CA SER A 165 2.89 2.09 5.90
C SER A 165 3.93 3.04 5.31
N ILE A 166 4.71 2.60 4.32
CA ILE A 166 5.79 3.37 3.74
C ILE A 166 5.35 3.94 2.40
N GLU A 167 5.65 5.20 2.16
CA GLU A 167 5.43 5.81 0.86
C GLU A 167 6.76 6.35 0.33
N ILE A 168 7.21 5.80 -0.79
CA ILE A 168 8.41 6.23 -1.50
C ILE A 168 7.99 7.27 -2.53
N PRO A 169 8.56 8.49 -2.53
CA PRO A 169 8.16 9.51 -3.49
C PRO A 169 8.43 9.11 -4.94
N GLY A 170 7.47 9.39 -5.81
CA GLY A 170 7.63 9.28 -7.25
C GLY A 170 7.86 10.65 -7.89
N PRO A 171 8.05 10.72 -9.21
CA PRO A 171 8.33 11.98 -9.90
C PRO A 171 7.13 12.92 -10.00
N GLY A 172 5.90 12.41 -9.83
CA GLY A 172 4.70 13.21 -10.05
C GLY A 172 4.49 13.56 -11.52
N GLY A 173 3.71 14.62 -11.77
CA GLY A 173 3.43 15.09 -13.12
C GLY A 173 2.37 14.26 -13.84
N MET A 174 2.42 14.27 -15.17
CA MET A 174 1.47 13.57 -16.03
C MET A 174 2.15 12.40 -16.73
N PRO A 175 1.51 11.23 -16.84
CA PRO A 175 2.08 10.13 -17.61
C PRO A 175 2.09 10.45 -19.10
N VAL A 176 3.10 9.93 -19.81
CA VAL A 176 3.21 10.07 -21.26
C VAL A 176 1.98 9.44 -21.91
N GLY A 177 1.36 10.17 -22.86
CA GLY A 177 0.18 9.68 -23.57
C GLY A 177 -1.14 9.91 -22.87
N SER A 178 -1.17 10.71 -21.79
CA SER A 178 -2.39 10.96 -21.04
C SER A 178 -3.27 12.09 -21.61
N LEU A 179 -2.79 12.81 -22.60
CA LEU A 179 -3.52 13.91 -23.23
C LEU A 179 -4.29 13.47 -24.46
#